data_24b914dcc0295de8344e9e79cbfae06c
#
_entry.id   24b914dcc0295de8344e9e79cbfae06c
#
_cell.length_a   1.000
_cell.length_b   1.000
_cell.length_c   1.000
_cell.angle_alpha   90.00
_cell.angle_beta   90.00
_cell.angle_gamma   90.00
#
_symmetry.space_group_name_H-M   'P 1'
#
loop_
_entity.id
_entity.type
_entity.pdbx_description
1 polymer ?
#
loop_
_entity_poly.entity_id
_entity_poly.type
_entity_poly.pdbx_seq_one_letter_code
_entity_poly.pdbx_strand_id
1 'polypeptide(L)'
;RLLICLCIIALSSKISAAEDLLRSVAQVRVTGYEVEFKNPWQRGSGSTSYGSAVLINGDRLITNAHVIAEALRIEVKRGDSDRWYQATIDKVGDASDLALLVVADNSFYKSSKPVTLGKNIPVGSDVMVVGFPVGGDSMSITGGILSRTEVTRYAYSGISNLTYQLDAAINSGNSGGPVFHKGKLIAISTQTLSRADNIGYAIPVPVINQFLTDVMDGTADGVPILPFHQETIFNATQRDFYGMGSRSGVRVTQSAGPVDKRCLADGDIIVSVDGFPIGPDGLIRTGTVGSVPIDYLASRKQVGDSLTFEVVANDATRRVSCELTWTWHDIFAVTPVTYNYRPVWMQIGGVVLIELTDEVFEFLHAEDITLGSGVADTEDQLQPDTAQNPSRHLFVVNVLQHDLNEGYDVTGLLLNRINGKAVHNIKHLQELLNGNDSPWVELGFNNDDSIVFKATDLPALDNQLTQEYDF
;
A
#
# COMPACT_ATOMS: atom_id res chain seq x y z
N ARG A 1 14.01 -56.99 0.95
CA ARG A 1 14.43 -56.26 -0.27
C ARG A 1 13.37 -55.22 -0.71
N LEU A 2 12.07 -55.50 -0.63
CA LEU A 2 11.00 -54.55 -1.02
C LEU A 2 10.95 -53.31 -0.13
N LEU A 3 11.16 -53.45 1.21
CA LEU A 3 11.20 -52.34 2.15
C LEU A 3 12.38 -51.38 1.90
N ILE A 4 13.55 -51.92 1.54
CA ILE A 4 14.75 -51.13 1.23
C ILE A 4 14.56 -50.36 -0.07
N CYS A 5 13.93 -50.92 -1.09
CA CYS A 5 13.59 -50.21 -2.33
C CYS A 5 12.58 -49.07 -2.09
N LEU A 6 11.56 -49.26 -1.23
CA LEU A 6 10.62 -48.24 -0.86
C LEU A 6 11.26 -47.06 -0.08
N CYS A 7 12.20 -47.35 0.83
CA CYS A 7 12.97 -46.33 1.54
C CYS A 7 13.90 -45.53 0.60
N ILE A 8 14.55 -46.20 -0.36
CA ILE A 8 15.41 -45.52 -1.33
C ILE A 8 14.60 -44.64 -2.27
N ILE A 9 13.42 -45.07 -2.73
CA ILE A 9 12.54 -44.29 -3.58
C ILE A 9 11.99 -43.07 -2.80
N ALA A 10 11.62 -43.25 -1.53
CA ALA A 10 11.15 -42.16 -0.69
C ALA A 10 12.26 -41.14 -0.35
N LEU A 11 13.48 -41.61 -0.20
CA LEU A 11 14.66 -40.74 0.05
C LEU A 11 15.03 -39.95 -1.21
N SER A 12 15.05 -40.59 -2.37
CA SER A 12 15.33 -39.93 -3.65
C SER A 12 14.29 -38.92 -4.05
N SER A 13 12.99 -39.15 -3.73
CA SER A 13 11.93 -38.20 -3.98
C SER A 13 12.02 -36.95 -3.09
N LYS A 14 12.45 -37.09 -1.82
CA LYS A 14 12.67 -35.94 -0.92
C LYS A 14 13.88 -35.10 -1.33
N ILE A 15 14.96 -35.74 -1.79
CA ILE A 15 16.16 -35.05 -2.28
C ILE A 15 15.81 -34.26 -3.55
N SER A 16 15.10 -34.84 -4.51
CA SER A 16 14.65 -34.15 -5.73
C SER A 16 13.74 -32.96 -5.43
N ALA A 17 12.83 -33.09 -4.44
CA ALA A 17 11.95 -31.98 -4.06
C ALA A 17 12.72 -30.82 -3.41
N ALA A 18 13.74 -31.09 -2.60
CA ALA A 18 14.60 -30.06 -2.02
C ALA A 18 15.44 -29.35 -3.07
N GLU A 19 15.98 -30.06 -4.05
CA GLU A 19 16.72 -29.48 -5.19
C GLU A 19 15.82 -28.59 -6.06
N ASP A 20 14.57 -28.99 -6.29
CA ASP A 20 13.59 -28.20 -7.04
C ASP A 20 13.29 -26.87 -6.32
N LEU A 21 13.18 -26.86 -4.98
CA LEU A 21 13.00 -25.64 -4.18
C LEU A 21 14.21 -24.70 -4.31
N LEU A 22 15.44 -25.24 -4.22
CA LEU A 22 16.67 -24.45 -4.40
C LEU A 22 16.72 -23.74 -5.76
N ARG A 23 16.12 -24.35 -6.79
CA ARG A 23 16.06 -23.81 -8.15
C ARG A 23 14.89 -22.85 -8.39
N SER A 24 13.89 -22.89 -7.54
CA SER A 24 12.67 -22.07 -7.68
C SER A 24 12.73 -20.80 -6.87
N VAL A 25 13.48 -20.77 -5.74
CA VAL A 25 13.54 -19.64 -4.81
C VAL A 25 14.85 -18.89 -5.01
N ALA A 26 14.75 -17.56 -5.01
CA ALA A 26 15.90 -16.68 -5.17
C ALA A 26 16.01 -15.71 -3.99
N GLN A 27 17.24 -15.42 -3.60
CA GLN A 27 17.56 -14.27 -2.76
C GLN A 27 17.49 -13.01 -3.60
N VAL A 28 16.88 -11.96 -3.06
CA VAL A 28 16.83 -10.62 -3.66
C VAL A 28 17.75 -9.71 -2.87
N ARG A 29 18.58 -8.95 -3.56
CA ARG A 29 19.39 -7.86 -3.01
C ARG A 29 19.02 -6.57 -3.69
N VAL A 30 18.69 -5.57 -2.90
CA VAL A 30 18.32 -4.24 -3.37
C VAL A 30 19.32 -3.23 -2.84
N THR A 31 19.87 -2.43 -3.74
CA THR A 31 20.69 -1.26 -3.39
C THR A 31 19.89 -0.02 -3.76
N GLY A 32 19.72 0.89 -2.81
CA GLY A 32 18.94 2.10 -2.96
C GLY A 32 19.48 3.24 -2.11
N TYR A 33 18.70 4.28 -1.97
CA TYR A 33 18.90 5.39 -1.04
C TYR A 33 17.65 5.57 -0.20
N GLU A 34 17.84 5.90 1.06
CA GLU A 34 16.74 6.35 1.92
C GLU A 34 16.19 7.68 1.40
N VAL A 35 14.89 7.91 1.57
CA VAL A 35 14.27 9.19 1.22
C VAL A 35 14.62 10.23 2.30
N GLU A 36 15.13 11.38 1.88
CA GLU A 36 15.44 12.49 2.78
C GLU A 36 14.27 13.50 2.75
N PHE A 37 13.42 13.48 3.78
CA PHE A 37 12.20 14.30 3.79
C PHE A 37 12.46 15.77 4.16
N LYS A 38 13.41 16.04 5.06
CA LYS A 38 13.72 17.44 5.49
C LYS A 38 14.38 18.24 4.39
N ASN A 39 15.14 17.57 3.53
CA ASN A 39 15.81 18.16 2.39
C ASN A 39 15.51 17.32 1.12
N PRO A 40 14.28 17.41 0.58
CA PRO A 40 13.77 16.45 -0.41
C PRO A 40 14.51 16.46 -1.76
N TRP A 41 15.39 17.43 -2.00
CA TRP A 41 16.32 17.46 -3.14
C TRP A 41 17.55 16.57 -2.92
N GLN A 42 17.86 16.21 -1.66
CA GLN A 42 19.01 15.39 -1.34
C GLN A 42 18.66 13.91 -1.41
N ARG A 43 19.66 13.10 -1.67
CA ARG A 43 19.56 11.66 -1.49
C ARG A 43 20.05 11.34 -0.10
N GLY A 44 19.27 10.59 0.65
CA GLY A 44 19.66 10.06 1.93
C GLY A 44 20.81 9.05 1.84
N SER A 45 21.09 8.37 2.91
CA SER A 45 22.15 7.36 2.99
C SER A 45 21.90 6.22 1.98
N GLY A 46 22.97 5.72 1.37
CA GLY A 46 22.91 4.51 0.57
C GLY A 46 22.55 3.31 1.44
N SER A 47 21.59 2.51 1.01
CA SER A 47 21.13 1.33 1.73
C SER A 47 21.26 0.06 0.90
N THR A 48 21.43 -1.09 1.57
CA THR A 48 21.33 -2.40 0.95
C THR A 48 20.40 -3.27 1.79
N SER A 49 19.32 -3.72 1.18
CA SER A 49 18.35 -4.61 1.80
C SER A 49 18.33 -5.97 1.11
N TYR A 50 17.76 -6.95 1.81
CA TYR A 50 17.65 -8.31 1.33
C TYR A 50 16.23 -8.84 1.51
N GLY A 51 15.80 -9.67 0.57
CA GLY A 51 14.53 -10.37 0.60
C GLY A 51 14.61 -11.67 -0.18
N SER A 52 13.46 -12.23 -0.43
CA SER A 52 13.29 -13.47 -1.17
C SER A 52 12.33 -13.28 -2.34
N ALA A 53 12.42 -14.15 -3.32
CA ALA A 53 11.47 -14.21 -4.44
C ALA A 53 11.27 -15.67 -4.87
N VAL A 54 10.18 -15.96 -5.56
CA VAL A 54 9.95 -17.30 -6.12
C VAL A 54 9.59 -17.21 -7.58
N LEU A 55 10.16 -18.11 -8.38
CA LEU A 55 9.90 -18.22 -9.82
C LEU A 55 8.52 -18.83 -10.06
N ILE A 56 7.68 -18.10 -10.79
CA ILE A 56 6.39 -18.54 -11.29
C ILE A 56 6.43 -18.73 -12.81
N ASN A 57 5.34 -19.23 -13.40
CA ASN A 57 5.26 -19.37 -14.85
C ASN A 57 5.47 -18.05 -15.59
N GLY A 58 6.03 -18.12 -16.80
CA GLY A 58 6.30 -16.96 -17.65
C GLY A 58 7.62 -16.25 -17.34
N ASP A 59 8.58 -16.96 -16.75
CA ASP A 59 9.93 -16.46 -16.45
C ASP A 59 9.91 -15.19 -15.59
N ARG A 60 9.00 -15.15 -14.60
CA ARG A 60 8.83 -14.05 -13.64
C ARG A 60 9.10 -14.52 -12.22
N LEU A 61 9.80 -13.70 -11.48
CA LEU A 61 9.95 -13.87 -10.04
C LEU A 61 8.90 -13.01 -9.34
N ILE A 62 8.11 -13.58 -8.44
CA ILE A 62 7.21 -12.83 -7.57
C ILE A 62 7.88 -12.60 -6.21
N THR A 63 7.77 -11.38 -5.70
CA THR A 63 8.27 -10.93 -4.40
C THR A 63 7.30 -9.92 -3.80
N ASN A 64 7.62 -9.31 -2.65
CA ASN A 64 6.87 -8.18 -2.13
C ASN A 64 7.28 -6.85 -2.76
N ALA A 65 6.35 -5.89 -2.83
CA ALA A 65 6.63 -4.53 -3.28
C ALA A 65 7.60 -3.81 -2.32
N HIS A 66 7.43 -3.96 -1.00
CA HIS A 66 8.33 -3.37 -0.01
C HIS A 66 9.78 -3.92 -0.10
N VAL A 67 9.99 -5.13 -0.62
CA VAL A 67 11.34 -5.69 -0.81
C VAL A 67 12.11 -4.92 -1.87
N ILE A 68 11.42 -4.37 -2.87
CA ILE A 68 12.02 -3.63 -3.99
C ILE A 68 11.81 -2.12 -3.89
N ALA A 69 11.30 -1.65 -2.76
CA ALA A 69 11.09 -0.23 -2.53
C ALA A 69 12.41 0.53 -2.63
N GLU A 70 12.35 1.75 -3.19
CA GLU A 70 13.50 2.67 -3.35
C GLU A 70 14.70 2.09 -4.12
N ALA A 71 14.50 1.02 -4.90
CA ALA A 71 15.56 0.32 -5.62
C ALA A 71 16.19 1.16 -6.72
N LEU A 72 17.49 1.37 -6.66
CA LEU A 72 18.32 1.79 -7.80
C LEU A 72 18.85 0.58 -8.57
N ARG A 73 19.12 -0.51 -7.86
CA ARG A 73 19.62 -1.75 -8.42
C ARG A 73 19.01 -2.93 -7.71
N ILE A 74 18.50 -3.88 -8.48
CA ILE A 74 17.95 -5.14 -7.99
C ILE A 74 18.80 -6.27 -8.56
N GLU A 75 19.24 -7.15 -7.71
CA GLU A 75 19.97 -8.36 -8.09
C GLU A 75 19.33 -9.57 -7.43
N VAL A 76 19.33 -10.70 -8.15
CA VAL A 76 18.78 -11.97 -7.67
C VAL A 76 19.79 -13.09 -7.77
N LYS A 77 19.77 -13.98 -6.79
CA LYS A 77 20.62 -15.16 -6.73
C LYS A 77 19.77 -16.39 -6.40
N ARG A 78 19.81 -17.43 -7.23
CA ARG A 78 19.09 -18.68 -6.94
C ARG A 78 19.68 -19.41 -5.75
N GLY A 79 18.89 -20.22 -5.07
CA GLY A 79 19.33 -21.02 -3.93
C GLY A 79 20.37 -22.10 -4.25
N ASP A 80 20.52 -22.49 -5.53
CA ASP A 80 21.50 -23.47 -6.01
C ASP A 80 22.76 -22.84 -6.65
N SER A 81 22.94 -21.51 -6.54
CA SER A 81 23.99 -20.77 -7.26
C SER A 81 24.54 -19.62 -6.43
N ASP A 82 25.83 -19.36 -6.57
CA ASP A 82 26.48 -18.17 -5.96
C ASP A 82 26.49 -16.96 -6.91
N ARG A 83 25.99 -17.11 -8.13
CA ARG A 83 25.97 -16.06 -9.13
C ARG A 83 24.79 -15.11 -8.91
N TRP A 84 25.08 -13.81 -8.85
CA TRP A 84 24.10 -12.72 -8.88
C TRP A 84 23.78 -12.34 -10.32
N TYR A 85 22.48 -12.08 -10.57
CA TYR A 85 21.94 -11.64 -11.84
C TYR A 85 21.20 -10.33 -11.63
N GLN A 86 21.39 -9.39 -12.52
CA GLN A 86 20.60 -8.17 -12.49
C GLN A 86 19.15 -8.47 -12.88
N ALA A 87 18.23 -7.98 -12.07
CA ALA A 87 16.80 -8.05 -12.32
C ALA A 87 16.22 -6.64 -12.55
N THR A 88 15.10 -6.59 -13.25
CA THR A 88 14.31 -5.38 -13.46
C THR A 88 12.88 -5.62 -12.99
N ILE A 89 12.22 -4.56 -12.59
CA ILE A 89 10.81 -4.59 -12.23
C ILE A 89 9.98 -4.72 -13.50
N ASP A 90 9.10 -5.71 -13.57
CA ASP A 90 8.10 -5.87 -14.63
C ASP A 90 6.79 -5.18 -14.24
N LYS A 91 6.27 -5.51 -13.05
CA LYS A 91 5.02 -4.96 -12.50
C LYS A 91 5.10 -4.80 -10.99
N VAL A 92 4.36 -3.83 -10.47
CA VAL A 92 4.16 -3.64 -9.03
C VAL A 92 2.68 -3.44 -8.75
N GLY A 93 2.22 -4.04 -7.66
CA GLY A 93 0.90 -3.83 -7.07
C GLY A 93 1.09 -3.39 -5.62
N ASP A 94 1.25 -2.09 -5.39
CA ASP A 94 1.49 -1.52 -4.06
C ASP A 94 0.38 -1.93 -3.08
N ALA A 95 -0.89 -1.83 -3.49
CA ALA A 95 -2.04 -2.21 -2.68
C ALA A 95 -2.02 -3.66 -2.18
N SER A 96 -1.41 -4.57 -2.93
CA SER A 96 -1.27 -5.99 -2.58
C SER A 96 0.09 -6.34 -1.97
N ASP A 97 1.01 -5.38 -1.90
CA ASP A 97 2.41 -5.58 -1.52
C ASP A 97 3.08 -6.70 -2.34
N LEU A 98 2.85 -6.73 -3.65
CA LEU A 98 3.42 -7.72 -4.57
C LEU A 98 4.14 -7.03 -5.74
N ALA A 99 5.21 -7.68 -6.21
CA ALA A 99 5.95 -7.24 -7.39
C ALA A 99 6.40 -8.43 -8.25
N LEU A 100 6.52 -8.19 -9.55
CA LEU A 100 7.10 -9.12 -10.51
C LEU A 100 8.45 -8.58 -11.00
N LEU A 101 9.45 -9.47 -10.98
CA LEU A 101 10.79 -9.19 -11.48
C LEU A 101 11.10 -10.08 -12.67
N VAL A 102 11.89 -9.57 -13.60
CA VAL A 102 12.43 -10.30 -14.74
C VAL A 102 13.95 -10.20 -14.76
N VAL A 103 14.60 -11.26 -15.24
CA VAL A 103 16.07 -11.33 -15.40
C VAL A 103 16.36 -11.41 -16.90
N ALA A 104 17.12 -10.45 -17.42
CA ALA A 104 17.44 -10.42 -18.85
C ALA A 104 18.37 -11.56 -19.30
N ASP A 105 19.23 -12.05 -18.40
CA ASP A 105 20.11 -13.18 -18.68
C ASP A 105 19.36 -14.51 -18.59
N ASN A 106 18.99 -15.06 -19.74
CA ASN A 106 18.28 -16.33 -19.83
C ASN A 106 19.01 -17.52 -19.20
N SER A 107 20.31 -17.39 -18.87
CA SER A 107 21.02 -18.44 -18.14
C SER A 107 20.48 -18.63 -16.71
N PHE A 108 19.83 -17.62 -16.14
CA PHE A 108 19.12 -17.71 -14.86
C PHE A 108 18.02 -18.78 -14.92
N TYR A 109 17.26 -18.85 -15.99
CA TYR A 109 16.08 -19.72 -16.10
C TYR A 109 16.41 -21.16 -16.52
N LYS A 110 17.57 -21.41 -17.16
CA LYS A 110 17.93 -22.73 -17.71
C LYS A 110 17.86 -23.90 -16.72
N SER A 111 18.15 -23.64 -15.45
CA SER A 111 18.09 -24.65 -14.37
C SER A 111 16.98 -24.39 -13.38
N SER A 112 16.21 -23.32 -13.57
CA SER A 112 15.12 -22.93 -12.68
C SER A 112 13.89 -23.79 -12.94
N LYS A 113 13.05 -23.95 -11.91
CA LYS A 113 11.80 -24.68 -11.99
C LYS A 113 10.66 -23.80 -11.44
N PRO A 114 9.77 -23.29 -12.29
CA PRO A 114 8.63 -22.51 -11.82
C PRO A 114 7.74 -23.30 -10.88
N VAL A 115 7.28 -22.65 -9.80
CA VAL A 115 6.34 -23.25 -8.85
C VAL A 115 4.91 -23.18 -9.40
N THR A 116 4.08 -24.12 -8.97
CA THR A 116 2.66 -24.13 -9.32
C THR A 116 1.86 -23.46 -8.20
N LEU A 117 0.99 -22.53 -8.56
CA LEU A 117 0.02 -21.93 -7.65
C LEU A 117 -0.96 -22.96 -7.11
N GLY A 118 -1.20 -22.93 -5.81
CA GLY A 118 -2.17 -23.75 -5.11
C GLY A 118 -3.56 -23.12 -5.09
N LYS A 119 -4.33 -23.51 -4.09
CA LYS A 119 -5.67 -22.98 -3.77
C LYS A 119 -5.68 -22.58 -2.31
N ASN A 120 -6.77 -21.93 -1.87
CA ASN A 120 -7.02 -21.73 -0.44
C ASN A 120 -6.97 -23.05 0.31
N ILE A 121 -6.40 -23.03 1.50
CA ILE A 121 -6.27 -24.18 2.41
C ILE A 121 -7.03 -23.90 3.71
N PRO A 122 -7.53 -24.95 4.40
CA PRO A 122 -8.17 -24.80 5.70
C PRO A 122 -7.17 -24.37 6.79
N VAL A 123 -7.66 -23.63 7.78
CA VAL A 123 -6.94 -23.39 9.04
C VAL A 123 -6.51 -24.71 9.66
N GLY A 124 -5.31 -24.77 10.26
CA GLY A 124 -4.69 -25.99 10.79
C GLY A 124 -3.91 -26.82 9.75
N SER A 125 -3.87 -26.40 8.49
CA SER A 125 -3.06 -27.07 7.45
C SER A 125 -1.57 -26.80 7.64
N ASP A 126 -0.74 -27.84 7.48
CA ASP A 126 0.72 -27.71 7.51
C ASP A 126 1.22 -26.81 6.38
N VAL A 127 2.15 -25.94 6.69
CA VAL A 127 2.80 -25.03 5.74
C VAL A 127 4.32 -25.09 5.90
N MET A 128 5.01 -24.72 4.83
CA MET A 128 6.46 -24.59 4.78
C MET A 128 6.82 -23.23 4.18
N VAL A 129 7.51 -22.41 4.95
CA VAL A 129 8.03 -21.10 4.51
C VAL A 129 9.48 -21.28 4.07
N VAL A 130 9.82 -20.72 2.91
CA VAL A 130 11.16 -20.82 2.33
C VAL A 130 11.66 -19.42 1.99
N GLY A 131 12.90 -19.09 2.37
CA GLY A 131 13.48 -17.78 2.09
C GLY A 131 14.94 -17.65 2.51
N PHE A 132 15.46 -16.44 2.45
CA PHE A 132 16.86 -16.10 2.78
C PHE A 132 16.86 -15.07 3.91
N PRO A 133 16.79 -15.52 5.19
CA PRO A 133 16.79 -14.59 6.32
C PRO A 133 18.07 -13.76 6.36
N VAL A 134 17.99 -12.52 6.84
CA VAL A 134 19.12 -11.61 6.99
C VAL A 134 20.19 -12.24 7.89
N GLY A 135 21.44 -12.17 7.46
CA GLY A 135 22.60 -12.76 8.14
C GLY A 135 23.03 -14.15 7.65
N GLY A 136 22.32 -14.71 6.65
CA GLY A 136 22.68 -15.98 6.01
C GLY A 136 22.69 -15.91 4.49
N ASP A 137 23.73 -16.51 3.87
CA ASP A 137 23.78 -16.70 2.42
C ASP A 137 23.05 -17.97 1.96
N SER A 138 22.57 -18.76 2.91
CA SER A 138 21.91 -20.04 2.66
C SER A 138 20.40 -19.94 2.84
N MET A 139 19.68 -20.66 2.00
CA MET A 139 18.21 -20.77 2.07
C MET A 139 17.79 -21.41 3.39
N SER A 140 16.79 -20.82 4.04
CA SER A 140 16.14 -21.35 5.25
C SER A 140 14.78 -21.96 4.90
N ILE A 141 14.44 -23.03 5.60
CA ILE A 141 13.12 -23.69 5.51
C ILE A 141 12.55 -23.79 6.92
N THR A 142 11.41 -23.17 7.15
CA THR A 142 10.69 -23.25 8.42
C THR A 142 9.30 -23.88 8.22
N GLY A 143 8.90 -24.74 9.14
CA GLY A 143 7.60 -25.40 9.13
C GLY A 143 6.65 -24.79 10.18
N GLY A 144 5.36 -24.86 9.90
CA GLY A 144 4.31 -24.42 10.79
C GLY A 144 2.95 -24.81 10.25
N ILE A 145 1.88 -24.15 10.76
CA ILE A 145 0.51 -24.31 10.28
C ILE A 145 -0.10 -22.96 9.88
N LEU A 146 -1.14 -23.00 9.06
CA LEU A 146 -2.03 -21.86 8.87
C LEU A 146 -2.88 -21.71 10.13
N SER A 147 -2.57 -20.69 10.95
CA SER A 147 -3.24 -20.45 12.23
C SER A 147 -4.58 -19.74 12.06
N ARG A 148 -4.66 -18.80 11.10
CA ARG A 148 -5.86 -17.98 10.86
C ARG A 148 -5.87 -17.41 9.44
N THR A 149 -7.07 -17.17 8.92
CA THR A 149 -7.32 -16.38 7.71
C THR A 149 -8.17 -15.18 8.11
N GLU A 150 -7.72 -13.99 7.85
CA GLU A 150 -8.38 -12.74 8.24
C GLU A 150 -8.14 -11.62 7.24
N VAL A 151 -8.90 -10.53 7.35
CA VAL A 151 -8.63 -9.29 6.64
C VAL A 151 -7.90 -8.36 7.60
N THR A 152 -6.69 -7.96 7.22
CA THR A 152 -5.84 -7.06 8.01
C THR A 152 -5.32 -5.92 7.15
N ARG A 153 -4.99 -4.81 7.79
CA ARG A 153 -4.27 -3.71 7.13
C ARG A 153 -2.83 -4.19 6.85
N TYR A 154 -2.40 -4.13 5.60
CA TYR A 154 -1.03 -4.48 5.22
C TYR A 154 -0.08 -3.39 5.72
N ALA A 155 1.01 -3.80 6.37
CA ALA A 155 1.96 -2.86 6.97
C ALA A 155 2.59 -1.92 5.93
N TYR A 156 2.86 -2.40 4.72
CA TYR A 156 3.46 -1.60 3.67
C TYR A 156 2.45 -0.63 3.03
N SER A 157 1.32 -1.13 2.54
CA SER A 157 0.39 -0.31 1.73
C SER A 157 -0.67 0.42 2.56
N GLY A 158 -0.82 0.09 3.84
CA GLY A 158 -1.92 0.60 4.65
C GLY A 158 -3.31 0.07 4.25
N ILE A 159 -3.42 -0.74 3.21
CA ILE A 159 -4.69 -1.21 2.66
C ILE A 159 -5.11 -2.52 3.32
N SER A 160 -6.40 -2.62 3.70
CA SER A 160 -6.97 -3.85 4.27
C SER A 160 -7.15 -4.92 3.19
N ASN A 161 -6.50 -6.06 3.35
CA ASN A 161 -6.59 -7.18 2.42
C ASN A 161 -6.56 -8.53 3.14
N LEU A 162 -6.86 -9.60 2.39
CA LEU A 162 -6.83 -10.96 2.93
C LEU A 162 -5.40 -11.35 3.32
N THR A 163 -5.25 -11.94 4.49
CA THR A 163 -3.96 -12.32 5.06
C THR A 163 -4.04 -13.72 5.67
N TYR A 164 -2.98 -14.50 5.52
CA TYR A 164 -2.74 -15.73 6.27
C TYR A 164 -1.83 -15.42 7.46
N GLN A 165 -2.28 -15.79 8.65
CA GLN A 165 -1.45 -15.84 9.84
C GLN A 165 -0.88 -17.24 10.00
N LEU A 166 0.45 -17.34 10.16
CA LEU A 166 1.20 -18.58 10.30
C LEU A 166 1.92 -18.59 11.65
N ASP A 167 2.10 -19.77 12.22
CA ASP A 167 2.98 -19.97 13.39
C ASP A 167 4.42 -20.38 12.99
N ALA A 168 4.70 -20.44 11.69
CA ALA A 168 6.06 -20.59 11.19
C ALA A 168 6.87 -19.32 11.45
N ALA A 169 8.12 -19.48 11.86
CA ALA A 169 9.03 -18.34 12.07
C ALA A 169 9.31 -17.62 10.74
N ILE A 170 8.87 -16.37 10.64
CA ILE A 170 9.17 -15.44 9.55
C ILE A 170 10.09 -14.35 10.13
N ASN A 171 11.27 -14.20 9.56
CA ASN A 171 12.27 -13.20 9.96
C ASN A 171 12.57 -12.27 8.78
N SER A 172 13.18 -11.11 9.06
CA SER A 172 13.68 -10.20 8.02
C SER A 172 14.49 -10.97 6.98
N GLY A 173 14.24 -10.72 5.69
CA GLY A 173 14.82 -11.44 4.54
C GLY A 173 13.96 -12.61 4.03
N ASN A 174 13.04 -13.15 4.83
CA ASN A 174 12.06 -14.13 4.33
C ASN A 174 10.94 -13.44 3.51
N SER A 175 10.75 -12.13 3.66
CA SER A 175 9.77 -11.35 2.88
C SER A 175 9.95 -11.60 1.37
N GLY A 176 8.85 -11.84 0.65
CA GLY A 176 8.84 -12.24 -0.76
C GLY A 176 9.05 -13.74 -0.99
N GLY A 177 9.40 -14.49 0.06
CA GLY A 177 9.58 -15.93 -0.03
C GLY A 177 8.26 -16.71 -0.11
N PRO A 178 8.27 -17.88 -0.75
CA PRO A 178 7.09 -18.71 -0.90
C PRO A 178 6.68 -19.42 0.38
N VAL A 179 5.38 -19.51 0.59
CA VAL A 179 4.73 -20.42 1.52
C VAL A 179 4.12 -21.57 0.75
N PHE A 180 4.54 -22.79 1.06
CA PHE A 180 4.09 -24.00 0.39
C PHE A 180 3.14 -24.83 1.27
N HIS A 181 2.13 -25.42 0.62
CA HIS A 181 1.35 -26.54 1.15
C HIS A 181 1.34 -27.66 0.11
N LYS A 182 1.77 -28.86 0.51
CA LYS A 182 1.85 -30.05 -0.39
C LYS A 182 2.55 -29.76 -1.74
N GLY A 183 3.66 -28.99 -1.69
CA GLY A 183 4.47 -28.64 -2.85
C GLY A 183 3.88 -27.58 -3.80
N LYS A 184 2.79 -26.92 -3.43
CA LYS A 184 2.18 -25.81 -4.18
C LYS A 184 2.33 -24.51 -3.44
N LEU A 185 2.58 -23.43 -4.17
CA LEU A 185 2.61 -22.06 -3.63
C LEU A 185 1.22 -21.63 -3.19
N ILE A 186 1.03 -21.34 -1.91
CA ILE A 186 -0.25 -20.91 -1.34
C ILE A 186 -0.24 -19.49 -0.83
N ALA A 187 0.94 -18.92 -0.57
CA ALA A 187 1.10 -17.53 -0.16
C ALA A 187 2.54 -17.05 -0.39
N ILE A 188 2.75 -15.74 -0.35
CA ILE A 188 4.05 -15.08 -0.26
C ILE A 188 4.18 -14.55 1.17
N SER A 189 5.28 -14.88 1.86
CA SER A 189 5.57 -14.36 3.20
C SER A 189 5.81 -12.86 3.13
N THR A 190 5.27 -12.13 4.10
CA THR A 190 5.47 -10.69 4.29
C THR A 190 5.94 -10.41 5.71
N GLN A 191 6.03 -9.16 6.12
CA GLN A 191 6.57 -8.79 7.42
C GLN A 191 5.78 -9.35 8.62
N THR A 192 6.49 -9.58 9.73
CA THR A 192 5.91 -9.84 11.04
C THR A 192 5.52 -8.54 11.74
N LEU A 193 4.44 -8.55 12.51
CA LEU A 193 4.19 -7.49 13.49
C LEU A 193 5.30 -7.52 14.55
N SER A 194 6.06 -6.44 14.68
CA SER A 194 7.25 -6.30 15.52
C SER A 194 7.00 -6.46 17.03
N ARG A 195 5.76 -6.72 17.46
CA ARG A 195 5.36 -6.82 18.88
C ARG A 195 4.79 -8.18 19.30
N ALA A 196 4.82 -9.19 18.43
CA ALA A 196 4.29 -10.52 18.74
C ALA A 196 5.28 -11.62 18.36
N ASP A 197 5.73 -12.41 19.33
CA ASP A 197 6.59 -13.57 19.10
C ASP A 197 5.86 -14.66 18.32
N ASN A 198 6.51 -15.22 17.30
CA ASN A 198 6.02 -16.35 16.49
C ASN A 198 4.71 -16.11 15.72
N ILE A 199 4.43 -14.87 15.29
CA ILE A 199 3.33 -14.57 14.38
C ILE A 199 3.91 -14.08 13.06
N GLY A 200 3.79 -14.92 12.03
CA GLY A 200 4.12 -14.59 10.67
C GLY A 200 2.87 -14.29 9.84
N TYR A 201 2.97 -13.36 8.91
CA TYR A 201 1.92 -13.06 7.96
C TYR A 201 2.34 -13.37 6.54
N ALA A 202 1.37 -13.76 5.71
CA ALA A 202 1.62 -14.06 4.31
C ALA A 202 0.43 -13.63 3.43
N ILE A 203 0.74 -13.17 2.24
CA ILE A 203 -0.20 -12.73 1.22
C ILE A 203 -0.71 -13.98 0.47
N PRO A 204 -2.00 -14.36 0.58
CA PRO A 204 -2.48 -15.64 0.11
C PRO A 204 -2.74 -15.67 -1.39
N VAL A 205 -2.77 -16.89 -1.94
CA VAL A 205 -3.04 -17.16 -3.38
C VAL A 205 -4.23 -16.38 -3.96
N PRO A 206 -5.36 -16.14 -3.28
CA PRO A 206 -6.42 -15.31 -3.85
C PRO A 206 -5.98 -13.87 -4.18
N VAL A 207 -5.15 -13.27 -3.33
CA VAL A 207 -4.59 -11.92 -3.58
C VAL A 207 -3.54 -11.99 -4.69
N ILE A 208 -2.68 -13.02 -4.69
CA ILE A 208 -1.71 -13.24 -5.76
C ILE A 208 -2.41 -13.38 -7.11
N ASN A 209 -3.48 -14.18 -7.19
CA ASN A 209 -4.23 -14.36 -8.44
C ASN A 209 -4.89 -13.07 -8.90
N GLN A 210 -5.42 -12.25 -7.98
CA GLN A 210 -6.00 -10.96 -8.30
C GLN A 210 -4.94 -10.02 -8.90
N PHE A 211 -3.78 -9.89 -8.25
CA PHE A 211 -2.66 -9.11 -8.77
C PHE A 211 -2.18 -9.61 -10.14
N LEU A 212 -2.02 -10.93 -10.32
CA LEU A 212 -1.61 -11.48 -11.60
C LEU A 212 -2.66 -11.26 -12.70
N THR A 213 -3.95 -11.21 -12.35
CA THR A 213 -5.03 -10.89 -13.30
C THR A 213 -5.00 -9.42 -13.67
N ASP A 214 -4.84 -8.54 -12.70
CA ASP A 214 -4.73 -7.09 -12.87
C ASP A 214 -3.62 -6.71 -13.86
N VAL A 215 -2.44 -7.34 -13.74
CA VAL A 215 -1.28 -7.01 -14.59
C VAL A 215 -1.26 -7.73 -15.95
N MET A 216 -2.24 -8.57 -16.25
CA MET A 216 -2.25 -9.38 -17.50
C MET A 216 -2.42 -8.55 -18.78
N ASP A 217 -3.14 -7.44 -18.74
CA ASP A 217 -3.34 -6.53 -19.87
C ASP A 217 -2.17 -5.57 -20.13
N GLY A 218 -1.17 -5.57 -19.22
CA GLY A 218 0.03 -4.74 -19.32
C GLY A 218 0.02 -3.53 -18.41
N THR A 219 -1.10 -3.24 -17.74
CA THR A 219 -1.22 -2.19 -16.70
C THR A 219 -1.30 -2.82 -15.31
N ALA A 220 -1.13 -2.02 -14.28
CA ALA A 220 -1.40 -2.38 -12.90
C ALA A 220 -2.39 -1.33 -12.39
N ASP A 221 -3.68 -1.60 -12.58
CA ASP A 221 -4.74 -0.66 -12.23
C ASP A 221 -4.98 -0.62 -10.71
N GLY A 222 -4.52 -1.66 -10.01
CA GLY A 222 -4.54 -1.76 -8.56
C GLY A 222 -5.81 -2.41 -8.01
N VAL A 223 -6.04 -2.18 -6.71
CA VAL A 223 -7.16 -2.78 -5.99
C VAL A 223 -8.27 -1.74 -5.84
N PRO A 224 -9.49 -2.02 -6.33
CA PRO A 224 -10.60 -1.10 -6.17
C PRO A 224 -11.07 -1.05 -4.71
N ILE A 225 -11.52 0.11 -4.30
CA ILE A 225 -12.07 0.38 -2.98
C ILE A 225 -13.46 1.02 -3.06
N LEU A 226 -14.18 1.01 -1.94
CA LEU A 226 -15.46 1.71 -1.84
C LEU A 226 -15.21 3.21 -1.61
N PRO A 227 -15.77 4.10 -2.45
CA PRO A 227 -15.49 5.53 -2.38
C PRO A 227 -16.38 6.23 -1.34
N PHE A 228 -16.50 5.66 -0.13
CA PHE A 228 -17.29 6.27 0.95
C PHE A 228 -16.86 5.73 2.32
N HIS A 229 -17.03 6.58 3.33
CA HIS A 229 -16.99 6.18 4.73
C HIS A 229 -18.35 5.67 5.19
N GLN A 230 -18.36 4.80 6.19
CA GLN A 230 -19.56 4.17 6.70
C GLN A 230 -19.51 3.98 8.22
N GLU A 231 -20.69 3.97 8.83
CA GLU A 231 -20.85 3.64 10.25
C GLU A 231 -21.86 2.49 10.43
N THR A 232 -21.60 1.63 11.40
CA THR A 232 -22.50 0.52 11.72
C THR A 232 -23.70 1.01 12.54
N ILE A 233 -24.90 0.59 12.17
CA ILE A 233 -26.14 0.91 12.89
C ILE A 233 -26.37 -0.16 13.96
N PHE A 234 -25.96 0.12 15.19
CA PHE A 234 -25.98 -0.85 16.29
C PHE A 234 -27.32 -0.94 17.03
N ASN A 235 -27.98 0.21 17.29
CA ASN A 235 -29.11 0.22 18.20
C ASN A 235 -30.47 0.13 17.50
N ALA A 236 -31.48 -0.37 18.24
CA ALA A 236 -32.82 -0.57 17.72
C ALA A 236 -33.50 0.75 17.33
N THR A 237 -33.32 1.79 18.12
CA THR A 237 -33.93 3.13 17.86
C THR A 237 -33.43 3.71 16.56
N GLN A 238 -32.14 3.58 16.24
CA GLN A 238 -31.61 4.00 14.93
C GLN A 238 -32.21 3.17 13.79
N ARG A 239 -32.34 1.83 13.96
CA ARG A 239 -32.96 0.99 12.94
C ARG A 239 -34.42 1.38 12.67
N ASP A 240 -35.18 1.65 13.73
CA ASP A 240 -36.57 2.11 13.61
C ASP A 240 -36.64 3.47 12.93
N PHE A 241 -35.75 4.41 13.30
CA PHE A 241 -35.68 5.75 12.69
C PHE A 241 -35.39 5.69 11.20
N TYR A 242 -34.52 4.78 10.77
CA TYR A 242 -34.18 4.60 9.37
C TYR A 242 -35.08 3.61 8.60
N GLY A 243 -36.17 3.12 9.20
CA GLY A 243 -37.09 2.20 8.54
C GLY A 243 -36.48 0.85 8.17
N MET A 244 -35.51 0.36 8.95
CA MET A 244 -34.80 -0.88 8.64
C MET A 244 -35.57 -2.15 9.06
N GLY A 245 -36.56 -2.03 9.93
CA GLY A 245 -37.24 -3.15 10.55
C GLY A 245 -36.25 -4.04 11.37
N SER A 246 -36.23 -5.32 11.11
CA SER A 246 -35.32 -6.28 11.79
C SER A 246 -33.95 -6.40 11.11
N ARG A 247 -33.69 -5.66 10.03
CA ARG A 247 -32.42 -5.73 9.28
C ARG A 247 -31.31 -5.00 10.01
N SER A 248 -30.07 -5.48 9.82
CA SER A 248 -28.85 -4.79 10.21
C SER A 248 -28.23 -4.12 8.98
N GLY A 249 -27.34 -3.17 9.19
CA GLY A 249 -26.71 -2.47 8.09
C GLY A 249 -25.69 -1.42 8.52
N VAL A 250 -25.11 -0.76 7.53
CA VAL A 250 -24.22 0.37 7.68
C VAL A 250 -24.79 1.59 6.99
N ARG A 251 -24.53 2.77 7.53
CA ARG A 251 -24.93 4.07 6.94
C ARG A 251 -23.72 4.69 6.26
N VAL A 252 -23.89 5.12 5.03
CA VAL A 252 -22.90 5.96 4.33
C VAL A 252 -22.84 7.31 5.03
N THR A 253 -21.67 7.68 5.56
CA THR A 253 -21.48 8.95 6.29
C THR A 253 -20.93 10.04 5.41
N GLN A 254 -20.03 9.66 4.48
CA GLN A 254 -19.41 10.57 3.53
C GLN A 254 -19.03 9.79 2.26
N SER A 255 -19.34 10.34 1.10
CA SER A 255 -18.99 9.78 -0.21
C SER A 255 -17.98 10.67 -0.92
N ALA A 256 -16.97 10.06 -1.54
CA ALA A 256 -15.97 10.74 -2.36
C ALA A 256 -16.54 11.14 -3.73
N GLY A 257 -15.87 12.09 -4.39
CA GLY A 257 -16.16 12.52 -5.75
C GLY A 257 -17.37 13.45 -5.90
N PRO A 258 -17.60 13.96 -7.13
CA PRO A 258 -18.69 14.85 -7.46
C PRO A 258 -20.07 14.22 -7.19
N VAL A 259 -21.01 14.97 -6.62
CA VAL A 259 -22.33 14.47 -6.19
C VAL A 259 -23.11 13.78 -7.30
N ASP A 260 -23.02 14.28 -8.53
CA ASP A 260 -23.70 13.73 -9.72
C ASP A 260 -23.09 12.43 -10.23
N LYS A 261 -21.90 12.05 -9.76
CA LYS A 261 -21.19 10.82 -10.13
C LYS A 261 -21.17 9.77 -9.01
N ARG A 262 -21.70 10.10 -7.83
CA ARG A 262 -21.76 9.16 -6.70
C ARG A 262 -22.78 8.07 -6.95
N CYS A 263 -22.37 6.85 -6.79
CA CYS A 263 -23.25 5.69 -6.86
C CYS A 263 -24.17 5.58 -5.64
N LEU A 264 -23.63 5.85 -4.45
CA LEU A 264 -24.33 5.92 -3.19
C LEU A 264 -24.19 7.34 -2.62
N ALA A 265 -25.26 7.82 -2.01
CA ALA A 265 -25.30 9.15 -1.40
C ALA A 265 -25.04 9.07 0.12
N ASP A 266 -24.57 10.20 0.68
CA ASP A 266 -24.48 10.35 2.12
C ASP A 266 -25.86 10.13 2.76
N GLY A 267 -25.92 9.30 3.79
CA GLY A 267 -27.17 8.87 4.44
C GLY A 267 -27.80 7.60 3.90
N ASP A 268 -27.36 7.05 2.76
CA ASP A 268 -27.83 5.75 2.27
C ASP A 268 -27.56 4.65 3.30
N ILE A 269 -28.53 3.75 3.51
CA ILE A 269 -28.42 2.62 4.45
C ILE A 269 -28.25 1.34 3.65
N ILE A 270 -27.08 0.75 3.72
CA ILE A 270 -26.73 -0.50 3.04
C ILE A 270 -27.08 -1.67 3.97
N VAL A 271 -27.84 -2.64 3.49
CA VAL A 271 -28.24 -3.86 4.26
C VAL A 271 -27.70 -5.15 3.65
N SER A 272 -27.22 -5.12 2.40
CA SER A 272 -26.63 -6.26 1.71
C SER A 272 -25.68 -5.80 0.62
N VAL A 273 -24.60 -6.55 0.36
CA VAL A 273 -23.64 -6.32 -0.72
C VAL A 273 -23.42 -7.64 -1.45
N ASP A 274 -23.60 -7.66 -2.78
CA ASP A 274 -23.53 -8.86 -3.66
C ASP A 274 -24.32 -10.06 -3.09
N GLY A 275 -25.47 -9.79 -2.44
CA GLY A 275 -26.32 -10.81 -1.81
C GLY A 275 -25.85 -11.28 -0.43
N PHE A 276 -24.74 -10.78 0.09
CA PHE A 276 -24.32 -11.03 1.47
C PHE A 276 -25.00 -10.01 2.40
N PRO A 277 -25.88 -10.45 3.34
CA PRO A 277 -26.49 -9.54 4.29
C PRO A 277 -25.44 -9.00 5.28
N ILE A 278 -25.59 -7.74 5.68
CA ILE A 278 -24.76 -7.10 6.69
C ILE A 278 -25.27 -7.53 8.08
N GLY A 279 -24.34 -8.00 8.91
CA GLY A 279 -24.62 -8.41 10.28
C GLY A 279 -24.80 -7.22 11.25
N PRO A 280 -25.24 -7.51 12.51
CA PRO A 280 -25.39 -6.47 13.53
C PRO A 280 -24.05 -5.83 13.94
N ASP A 281 -22.94 -6.45 13.60
CA ASP A 281 -21.56 -6.00 13.79
C ASP A 281 -21.03 -5.15 12.61
N GLY A 282 -21.87 -4.89 11.59
CA GLY A 282 -21.46 -4.18 10.37
C GLY A 282 -20.67 -5.04 9.38
N LEU A 283 -20.46 -6.32 9.70
CA LEU A 283 -19.66 -7.24 8.88
C LEU A 283 -20.56 -8.12 8.01
N ILE A 284 -20.02 -8.59 6.90
CA ILE A 284 -20.61 -9.68 6.10
C ILE A 284 -19.96 -11.02 6.45
N ARG A 285 -20.69 -12.12 6.27
CA ARG A 285 -20.19 -13.47 6.51
C ARG A 285 -19.97 -14.19 5.20
N THR A 286 -18.70 -14.46 4.89
CA THR A 286 -18.31 -15.27 3.73
C THR A 286 -17.98 -16.69 4.19
N GLY A 287 -18.38 -17.70 3.43
CA GLY A 287 -18.13 -19.10 3.82
C GLY A 287 -16.66 -19.50 3.85
N THR A 288 -15.78 -18.71 3.25
CA THR A 288 -14.35 -19.03 3.10
C THR A 288 -13.43 -18.31 4.08
N VAL A 289 -13.82 -17.11 4.55
CA VAL A 289 -12.95 -16.25 5.38
C VAL A 289 -13.60 -15.92 6.74
N GLY A 290 -14.93 -16.15 6.85
CA GLY A 290 -15.68 -15.79 8.05
C GLY A 290 -16.29 -14.40 7.97
N SER A 291 -16.22 -13.62 9.07
CA SER A 291 -16.76 -12.26 9.15
C SER A 291 -15.70 -11.25 8.64
N VAL A 292 -16.06 -10.43 7.66
CA VAL A 292 -15.18 -9.45 7.03
C VAL A 292 -15.92 -8.13 6.80
N PRO A 293 -15.20 -6.98 6.72
CA PRO A 293 -15.77 -5.70 6.30
C PRO A 293 -16.33 -5.78 4.87
N ILE A 294 -17.26 -4.90 4.53
CA ILE A 294 -17.83 -4.86 3.16
C ILE A 294 -16.77 -4.49 2.10
N ASP A 295 -15.76 -3.71 2.46
CA ASP A 295 -14.63 -3.33 1.59
C ASP A 295 -13.87 -4.55 1.06
N TYR A 296 -13.86 -5.66 1.81
CA TYR A 296 -13.27 -6.92 1.35
C TYR A 296 -13.88 -7.42 0.03
N LEU A 297 -15.18 -7.19 -0.22
CA LEU A 297 -15.79 -7.58 -1.49
C LEU A 297 -15.27 -6.73 -2.66
N ALA A 298 -15.06 -5.43 -2.44
CA ALA A 298 -14.43 -4.57 -3.43
C ALA A 298 -12.99 -5.01 -3.72
N SER A 299 -12.20 -5.24 -2.66
CA SER A 299 -10.80 -5.67 -2.81
C SER A 299 -10.62 -7.05 -3.48
N ARG A 300 -11.69 -7.79 -3.74
CA ARG A 300 -11.67 -9.08 -4.49
C ARG A 300 -12.06 -8.95 -5.97
N LYS A 301 -12.37 -7.75 -6.42
CA LYS A 301 -12.76 -7.42 -7.79
C LYS A 301 -11.59 -6.77 -8.54
N GLN A 302 -11.75 -6.55 -9.85
CA GLN A 302 -10.87 -5.72 -10.65
C GLN A 302 -11.44 -4.31 -10.77
N VAL A 303 -10.61 -3.32 -11.09
CA VAL A 303 -11.08 -1.98 -11.47
C VAL A 303 -11.97 -2.13 -12.72
N GLY A 304 -13.15 -1.49 -12.71
CA GLY A 304 -14.18 -1.64 -13.74
C GLY A 304 -15.23 -2.72 -13.48
N ASP A 305 -14.98 -3.63 -12.52
CA ASP A 305 -16.02 -4.56 -12.05
C ASP A 305 -17.14 -3.82 -11.31
N SER A 306 -18.24 -4.52 -11.01
CA SER A 306 -19.36 -3.94 -10.26
C SER A 306 -19.64 -4.69 -8.95
N LEU A 307 -20.16 -3.95 -7.98
CA LEU A 307 -20.83 -4.48 -6.78
C LEU A 307 -22.29 -4.06 -6.76
N THR A 308 -23.15 -4.96 -6.28
CA THR A 308 -24.58 -4.69 -6.09
C THR A 308 -24.89 -4.47 -4.63
N PHE A 309 -25.42 -3.30 -4.30
CA PHE A 309 -25.87 -2.92 -2.96
C PHE A 309 -27.39 -2.99 -2.85
N GLU A 310 -27.90 -3.51 -1.75
CA GLU A 310 -29.28 -3.32 -1.34
C GLU A 310 -29.34 -2.20 -0.30
N VAL A 311 -30.07 -1.14 -0.67
CA VAL A 311 -30.15 0.11 0.10
C VAL A 311 -31.59 0.30 0.58
N VAL A 312 -31.76 0.64 1.86
CA VAL A 312 -33.05 0.99 2.44
C VAL A 312 -33.30 2.48 2.27
N ALA A 313 -34.49 2.81 1.77
CA ALA A 313 -34.99 4.17 1.68
C ALA A 313 -36.50 4.16 1.93
N ASN A 314 -36.98 4.88 2.94
CA ASN A 314 -38.40 5.01 3.28
C ASN A 314 -39.15 3.64 3.35
N ASP A 315 -38.64 2.71 4.15
CA ASP A 315 -39.14 1.34 4.32
C ASP A 315 -39.07 0.42 3.07
N ALA A 316 -38.68 0.95 1.92
CA ALA A 316 -38.46 0.21 0.69
C ALA A 316 -36.97 -0.14 0.52
N THR A 317 -36.72 -1.24 -0.19
CA THR A 317 -35.35 -1.63 -0.58
C THR A 317 -35.17 -1.37 -2.07
N ARG A 318 -34.10 -0.66 -2.44
CA ARG A 318 -33.66 -0.50 -3.83
C ARG A 318 -32.33 -1.23 -4.05
N ARG A 319 -32.13 -1.75 -5.23
CA ARG A 319 -30.83 -2.30 -5.68
C ARG A 319 -30.09 -1.25 -6.46
N VAL A 320 -28.80 -1.11 -6.15
CA VAL A 320 -27.88 -0.18 -6.83
C VAL A 320 -26.67 -0.97 -7.26
N SER A 321 -26.35 -0.96 -8.56
CA SER A 321 -25.10 -1.53 -9.06
C SER A 321 -24.08 -0.41 -9.22
N CYS A 322 -22.96 -0.52 -8.56
CA CYS A 322 -21.88 0.45 -8.56
C CYS A 322 -20.67 -0.12 -9.29
N GLU A 323 -20.20 0.56 -10.30
CA GLU A 323 -18.93 0.25 -10.94
C GLU A 323 -17.78 0.68 -10.02
N LEU A 324 -16.79 -0.18 -9.88
CA LEU A 324 -15.62 0.02 -9.02
C LEU A 324 -14.50 0.69 -9.83
N THR A 325 -14.55 2.01 -9.93
CA THR A 325 -13.60 2.81 -10.72
C THR A 325 -12.56 3.53 -9.86
N TRP A 326 -12.65 3.40 -8.54
CA TRP A 326 -11.83 4.12 -7.59
C TRP A 326 -10.80 3.22 -6.94
N THR A 327 -9.57 3.70 -6.89
CA THR A 327 -8.48 3.11 -6.11
C THR A 327 -8.13 4.01 -4.93
N TRP A 328 -7.27 3.55 -4.05
CA TRP A 328 -6.81 4.34 -2.90
C TRP A 328 -6.17 5.66 -3.31
N HIS A 329 -5.40 5.64 -4.39
CA HIS A 329 -4.75 6.84 -4.93
C HIS A 329 -5.71 7.92 -5.40
N ASP A 330 -6.95 7.54 -5.73
CA ASP A 330 -7.94 8.44 -6.32
C ASP A 330 -8.74 9.20 -5.27
N ILE A 331 -9.01 8.61 -4.10
CA ILE A 331 -10.03 9.12 -3.19
C ILE A 331 -9.51 9.73 -1.89
N PHE A 332 -8.27 9.44 -1.48
CA PHE A 332 -7.69 10.02 -0.26
C PHE A 332 -6.82 11.23 -0.56
N ALA A 333 -6.87 12.23 0.33
CA ALA A 333 -6.03 13.42 0.24
C ALA A 333 -4.55 13.09 0.54
N VAL A 334 -4.32 12.12 1.41
CA VAL A 334 -3.02 11.53 1.68
C VAL A 334 -2.84 10.30 0.77
N THR A 335 -1.77 10.26 -0.01
CA THR A 335 -1.52 9.12 -0.90
C THR A 335 -0.88 7.98 -0.12
N PRO A 336 -1.26 6.72 -0.40
CA PRO A 336 -0.63 5.57 0.21
C PRO A 336 0.81 5.39 -0.27
N VAL A 337 1.56 4.58 0.46
CA VAL A 337 2.93 4.18 0.14
C VAL A 337 3.05 3.60 -1.28
N THR A 338 4.09 4.00 -2.00
CA THR A 338 4.45 3.46 -3.31
C THR A 338 5.88 2.94 -3.32
N TYR A 339 6.17 1.90 -4.13
CA TYR A 339 7.49 1.25 -4.16
C TYR A 339 8.64 2.16 -4.62
N ASN A 340 8.34 3.25 -5.29
CA ASN A 340 9.33 4.20 -5.83
C ASN A 340 8.92 5.64 -5.48
N TYR A 341 8.64 5.86 -4.20
CA TYR A 341 8.25 7.17 -3.72
C TYR A 341 9.39 8.19 -3.91
N ARG A 342 9.02 9.37 -4.40
CA ARG A 342 9.86 10.56 -4.40
C ARG A 342 9.02 11.74 -3.96
N PRO A 343 9.45 12.48 -2.94
CA PRO A 343 8.70 13.63 -2.49
C PRO A 343 8.45 14.60 -3.65
N VAL A 344 7.18 14.94 -3.86
CA VAL A 344 6.83 16.09 -4.69
C VAL A 344 6.98 17.29 -3.78
N TRP A 345 7.90 18.18 -4.11
CA TRP A 345 8.28 19.28 -3.23
C TRP A 345 8.43 20.60 -3.95
N MET A 346 8.38 21.69 -3.21
CA MET A 346 8.61 23.04 -3.66
C MET A 346 9.18 23.88 -2.52
N GLN A 347 10.10 24.78 -2.86
CA GLN A 347 10.58 25.82 -1.95
C GLN A 347 10.01 27.18 -2.39
N ILE A 348 9.62 28.01 -1.42
CA ILE A 348 9.13 29.37 -1.62
C ILE A 348 9.57 30.24 -0.44
N GLY A 349 10.43 31.23 -0.67
CA GLY A 349 10.92 32.11 0.38
C GLY A 349 11.67 31.40 1.52
N GLY A 350 12.24 30.22 1.26
CA GLY A 350 12.86 29.33 2.24
C GLY A 350 11.92 28.30 2.88
N VAL A 351 10.60 28.43 2.72
CA VAL A 351 9.64 27.44 3.18
C VAL A 351 9.66 26.23 2.26
N VAL A 352 10.05 25.06 2.77
CA VAL A 352 10.11 23.80 2.04
C VAL A 352 8.83 23.03 2.26
N LEU A 353 8.08 22.84 1.18
CA LEU A 353 6.78 22.16 1.15
C LEU A 353 6.92 20.82 0.46
N ILE A 354 6.27 19.80 1.02
CA ILE A 354 6.06 18.49 0.37
C ILE A 354 4.57 18.16 0.34
N GLU A 355 4.15 17.34 -0.63
CA GLU A 355 2.83 16.75 -0.60
C GLU A 355 2.79 15.66 0.48
N LEU A 356 1.78 15.70 1.35
CA LEU A 356 1.64 14.78 2.48
C LEU A 356 1.23 13.40 1.98
N THR A 357 1.98 12.37 2.39
CA THR A 357 1.77 10.96 2.03
C THR A 357 1.93 10.09 3.27
N ASP A 358 1.55 8.81 3.19
CA ASP A 358 1.75 7.85 4.28
C ASP A 358 3.24 7.71 4.65
N GLU A 359 4.16 7.77 3.68
CA GLU A 359 5.61 7.75 3.98
C GLU A 359 6.05 8.98 4.80
N VAL A 360 5.44 10.14 4.53
CA VAL A 360 5.71 11.35 5.33
C VAL A 360 5.19 11.17 6.74
N PHE A 361 3.99 10.61 6.93
CA PHE A 361 3.47 10.31 8.26
C PHE A 361 4.36 9.33 9.04
N GLU A 362 4.80 8.25 8.41
CA GLU A 362 5.73 7.28 9.00
C GLU A 362 7.05 7.96 9.44
N PHE A 363 7.60 8.82 8.58
CA PHE A 363 8.79 9.62 8.91
C PHE A 363 8.55 10.54 10.11
N LEU A 364 7.43 11.29 10.14
CA LEU A 364 7.11 12.23 11.23
C LEU A 364 6.94 11.49 12.56
N HIS A 365 6.32 10.31 12.55
CA HIS A 365 6.18 9.46 13.72
C HIS A 365 7.54 8.90 14.21
N ALA A 366 8.42 8.50 13.27
CA ALA A 366 9.74 7.97 13.61
C ALA A 366 10.67 9.02 14.22
N GLU A 367 10.53 10.28 13.81
CA GLU A 367 11.32 11.42 14.29
C GLU A 367 10.72 12.11 15.54
N ASP A 368 9.62 11.59 16.09
CA ASP A 368 8.89 12.22 17.23
C ASP A 368 8.46 13.68 16.92
N ILE A 369 8.22 14.00 15.65
CA ILE A 369 7.80 15.34 15.23
C ILE A 369 6.34 15.55 15.62
N THR A 370 6.11 16.54 16.47
CA THR A 370 4.76 16.92 16.86
C THR A 370 4.02 17.51 15.68
N LEU A 371 2.95 16.83 15.27
CA LEU A 371 2.08 17.30 14.20
C LEU A 371 1.27 18.52 14.67
N GLY A 372 1.21 19.56 13.85
CA GLY A 372 0.32 20.70 14.07
C GLY A 372 -1.14 20.27 14.16
N SER A 373 -1.98 21.13 14.78
CA SER A 373 -3.42 20.87 14.91
C SER A 373 -4.06 20.56 13.55
N GLY A 374 -4.83 19.46 13.48
CA GLY A 374 -5.55 19.03 12.29
C GLY A 374 -4.73 18.28 11.23
N VAL A 375 -3.42 18.09 11.41
CA VAL A 375 -2.61 17.30 10.45
C VAL A 375 -2.98 15.82 10.54
N ALA A 376 -3.09 15.28 11.75
CA ALA A 376 -3.46 13.87 11.97
C ALA A 376 -4.87 13.52 11.43
N ASP A 377 -5.77 14.50 11.37
CA ASP A 377 -7.15 14.30 10.88
C ASP A 377 -7.21 14.19 9.35
N THR A 378 -6.11 14.40 8.64
CA THR A 378 -6.08 14.38 7.16
C THR A 378 -5.84 12.99 6.57
N GLU A 379 -5.33 12.02 7.36
CA GLU A 379 -4.92 10.70 6.88
C GLU A 379 -6.07 9.96 6.17
N ASP A 380 -7.26 9.93 6.75
CA ASP A 380 -8.43 9.26 6.18
C ASP A 380 -9.41 10.22 5.46
N GLN A 381 -8.96 11.43 5.12
CA GLN A 381 -9.84 12.43 4.52
C GLN A 381 -10.16 12.11 3.07
N LEU A 382 -11.47 11.86 2.77
CA LEU A 382 -11.94 11.67 1.41
C LEU A 382 -11.95 12.99 0.63
N GLN A 383 -11.51 12.90 -0.64
CA GLN A 383 -11.54 14.05 -1.54
C GLN A 383 -12.95 14.30 -2.09
N PRO A 384 -13.46 15.52 -2.01
CA PRO A 384 -14.78 15.87 -2.54
C PRO A 384 -14.80 15.90 -4.09
N ASP A 385 -13.67 16.21 -4.74
CA ASP A 385 -13.55 16.28 -6.21
C ASP A 385 -12.18 15.80 -6.65
N THR A 386 -12.13 14.66 -7.33
CA THR A 386 -10.88 13.96 -7.66
C THR A 386 -10.50 14.02 -9.13
N ALA A 387 -11.39 14.51 -10.01
CA ALA A 387 -11.29 14.18 -11.45
C ALA A 387 -10.22 14.97 -12.21
N GLN A 388 -9.82 16.16 -11.80
CA GLN A 388 -8.89 16.99 -12.58
C GLN A 388 -7.76 17.63 -11.78
N ASN A 389 -7.90 17.79 -10.49
CA ASN A 389 -6.91 18.42 -9.62
C ASN A 389 -7.02 17.84 -8.20
N PRO A 390 -6.46 16.66 -7.95
CA PRO A 390 -6.58 16.01 -6.65
C PRO A 390 -6.01 16.92 -5.56
N SER A 391 -6.78 17.10 -4.48
CA SER A 391 -6.28 17.80 -3.30
C SER A 391 -5.21 16.98 -2.62
N ARG A 392 -4.04 17.58 -2.42
CA ARG A 392 -2.93 17.05 -1.63
C ARG A 392 -2.61 18.08 -0.57
N HIS A 393 -2.48 17.65 0.67
CA HIS A 393 -2.06 18.56 1.73
C HIS A 393 -0.59 18.92 1.55
N LEU A 394 -0.27 20.21 1.62
CA LEU A 394 1.10 20.70 1.54
C LEU A 394 1.66 20.91 2.93
N PHE A 395 2.60 20.07 3.30
CA PHE A 395 3.22 20.05 4.63
C PHE A 395 4.58 20.76 4.61
N VAL A 396 4.82 21.61 5.60
CA VAL A 396 6.11 22.29 5.77
C VAL A 396 7.08 21.38 6.51
N VAL A 397 8.07 20.84 5.79
CA VAL A 397 9.09 19.96 6.38
C VAL A 397 10.30 20.71 6.93
N ASN A 398 10.56 21.91 6.39
CA ASN A 398 11.73 22.70 6.76
C ASN A 398 11.53 24.19 6.43
N VAL A 399 12.26 25.08 7.10
CA VAL A 399 12.40 26.48 6.75
C VAL A 399 13.88 26.79 6.62
N LEU A 400 14.34 27.03 5.40
CA LEU A 400 15.72 27.44 5.10
C LEU A 400 15.92 28.88 5.56
N GLN A 401 16.87 29.11 6.47
CA GLN A 401 17.05 30.39 7.14
C GLN A 401 17.61 31.45 6.20
N HIS A 402 16.99 32.63 6.24
CA HIS A 402 17.43 33.83 5.50
C HIS A 402 16.88 35.08 6.19
N ASP A 403 17.52 36.24 6.01
CA ASP A 403 17.09 37.51 6.62
C ASP A 403 15.64 37.88 6.28
N LEU A 404 15.12 37.48 5.09
CA LEU A 404 13.75 37.77 4.67
C LEU A 404 12.69 36.88 5.31
N ASN A 405 13.08 35.77 5.92
CA ASN A 405 12.19 34.86 6.65
C ASN A 405 12.55 34.73 8.14
N GLU A 406 13.41 35.60 8.66
CA GLU A 406 13.81 35.60 10.07
C GLU A 406 12.59 35.71 10.99
N GLY A 407 12.55 34.83 11.99
CA GLY A 407 11.48 34.78 12.99
C GLY A 407 10.24 33.99 12.58
N TYR A 408 10.16 33.46 11.37
CA TYR A 408 9.09 32.55 11.00
C TYR A 408 9.43 31.11 11.37
N ASP A 409 8.53 30.45 12.12
CA ASP A 409 8.60 29.03 12.46
C ASP A 409 7.25 28.38 12.12
N VAL A 410 7.17 27.83 10.92
CA VAL A 410 5.96 27.18 10.37
C VAL A 410 6.21 25.71 10.06
N THR A 411 7.33 25.16 10.50
CA THR A 411 7.63 23.72 10.37
C THR A 411 6.56 22.91 11.06
N GLY A 412 6.07 21.86 10.43
CA GLY A 412 5.01 21.01 10.95
C GLY A 412 3.58 21.49 10.66
N LEU A 413 3.40 22.60 9.93
CA LEU A 413 2.09 23.13 9.55
C LEU A 413 1.70 22.75 8.11
N LEU A 414 0.39 22.85 7.81
CA LEU A 414 -0.13 22.70 6.46
C LEU A 414 -0.33 24.07 5.81
N LEU A 415 0.16 24.25 4.60
CA LEU A 415 -0.15 25.41 3.77
C LEU A 415 -1.56 25.26 3.18
N ASN A 416 -2.50 26.13 3.58
CA ASN A 416 -3.89 26.07 3.17
C ASN A 416 -4.25 27.10 2.10
N ARG A 417 -3.58 28.26 2.08
CA ARG A 417 -3.92 29.37 1.17
C ARG A 417 -2.71 30.18 0.76
N ILE A 418 -2.82 30.80 -0.41
CA ILE A 418 -1.91 31.84 -0.89
C ILE A 418 -2.74 33.07 -1.28
N ASN A 419 -2.40 34.26 -0.74
CA ASN A 419 -3.17 35.50 -0.96
C ASN A 419 -4.69 35.30 -0.81
N GLY A 420 -5.11 34.55 0.23
CA GLY A 420 -6.49 34.21 0.54
C GLY A 420 -7.14 33.16 -0.36
N LYS A 421 -6.48 32.68 -1.42
CA LYS A 421 -6.98 31.61 -2.30
C LYS A 421 -6.54 30.24 -1.75
N ALA A 422 -7.48 29.27 -1.72
CA ALA A 422 -7.16 27.91 -1.29
C ALA A 422 -6.13 27.24 -2.22
N VAL A 423 -5.22 26.47 -1.64
CA VAL A 423 -4.21 25.67 -2.36
C VAL A 423 -4.62 24.21 -2.33
N HIS A 424 -4.51 23.51 -3.48
CA HIS A 424 -4.91 22.11 -3.59
C HIS A 424 -3.74 21.13 -3.69
N ASN A 425 -2.63 21.53 -4.32
CA ASN A 425 -1.41 20.73 -4.47
C ASN A 425 -0.26 21.64 -4.93
N ILE A 426 0.95 21.11 -5.06
CA ILE A 426 2.13 21.88 -5.49
C ILE A 426 1.94 22.51 -6.87
N LYS A 427 1.35 21.79 -7.81
CA LYS A 427 1.08 22.31 -9.15
C LYS A 427 0.14 23.52 -9.11
N HIS A 428 -0.95 23.43 -8.36
CA HIS A 428 -1.89 24.53 -8.19
C HIS A 428 -1.25 25.74 -7.47
N LEU A 429 -0.37 25.48 -6.48
CA LEU A 429 0.41 26.53 -5.83
C LEU A 429 1.30 27.28 -6.85
N GLN A 430 1.98 26.56 -7.74
CA GLN A 430 2.79 27.17 -8.82
C GLN A 430 1.93 28.01 -9.78
N GLU A 431 0.75 27.53 -10.15
CA GLU A 431 -0.19 28.27 -10.99
C GLU A 431 -0.65 29.58 -10.32
N LEU A 432 -0.97 29.53 -9.03
CA LEU A 432 -1.37 30.71 -8.25
C LEU A 432 -0.23 31.72 -8.09
N LEU A 433 1.00 31.25 -7.91
CA LEU A 433 2.18 32.13 -7.85
C LEU A 433 2.45 32.79 -9.20
N ASN A 434 2.42 32.04 -10.30
CA ASN A 434 2.64 32.56 -11.65
C ASN A 434 1.56 33.57 -12.08
N GLY A 435 0.34 33.41 -11.58
CA GLY A 435 -0.78 34.31 -11.82
C GLY A 435 -0.95 35.42 -10.77
N ASN A 436 0.06 35.65 -9.92
CA ASN A 436 -0.02 36.66 -8.87
C ASN A 436 0.32 38.08 -9.38
N ASP A 437 -0.69 38.92 -9.42
CA ASP A 437 -0.54 40.36 -9.73
C ASP A 437 -0.38 41.23 -8.47
N SER A 438 -0.47 40.65 -7.25
CA SER A 438 -0.27 41.37 -5.99
C SER A 438 1.20 41.69 -5.76
N PRO A 439 1.53 42.87 -5.20
CA PRO A 439 2.92 43.15 -4.76
C PRO A 439 3.37 42.28 -3.58
N TRP A 440 2.47 41.49 -3.02
CA TRP A 440 2.72 40.63 -1.88
C TRP A 440 2.38 39.18 -2.20
N VAL A 441 3.12 38.25 -1.56
CA VAL A 441 2.82 36.83 -1.49
C VAL A 441 2.63 36.48 -0.03
N GLU A 442 1.39 36.19 0.35
CA GLU A 442 1.02 35.73 1.71
C GLU A 442 0.76 34.23 1.67
N LEU A 443 1.51 33.47 2.43
CA LEU A 443 1.32 32.04 2.69
C LEU A 443 0.54 31.88 4.00
N GLY A 444 -0.64 31.31 3.97
CA GLY A 444 -1.49 31.11 5.16
C GLY A 444 -1.62 29.65 5.53
N PHE A 445 -1.44 29.34 6.81
CA PHE A 445 -1.35 27.99 7.35
C PHE A 445 -2.61 27.56 8.14
N ASN A 446 -2.67 26.29 8.51
CA ASN A 446 -3.84 25.67 9.17
C ASN A 446 -4.06 26.13 10.65
N ASN A 447 -3.11 26.83 11.24
CA ASN A 447 -3.21 27.44 12.58
C ASN A 447 -3.52 28.94 12.53
N ASP A 448 -3.93 29.46 11.36
CA ASP A 448 -4.16 30.89 11.08
C ASP A 448 -2.90 31.78 11.05
N ASP A 449 -1.71 31.22 11.22
CA ASP A 449 -0.46 31.95 10.97
C ASP A 449 -0.27 32.26 9.49
N SER A 450 0.52 33.27 9.20
CA SER A 450 0.91 33.60 7.83
C SER A 450 2.34 34.13 7.74
N ILE A 451 2.95 33.89 6.57
CA ILE A 451 4.24 34.47 6.15
C ILE A 451 3.98 35.37 4.97
N VAL A 452 4.59 36.57 4.96
CA VAL A 452 4.40 37.55 3.90
C VAL A 452 5.75 37.93 3.29
N PHE A 453 5.82 37.86 1.95
CA PHE A 453 6.97 38.31 1.16
C PHE A 453 6.55 39.40 0.17
N LYS A 454 7.50 40.28 -0.20
CA LYS A 454 7.31 41.08 -1.42
C LYS A 454 7.49 40.18 -2.64
N ALA A 455 6.53 40.24 -3.57
CA ALA A 455 6.56 39.41 -4.76
C ALA A 455 7.82 39.65 -5.64
N THR A 456 8.38 40.88 -5.60
CA THR A 456 9.61 41.25 -6.31
C THR A 456 10.87 40.62 -5.73
N ASP A 457 10.88 40.29 -4.45
CA ASP A 457 12.08 39.82 -3.75
C ASP A 457 12.23 38.28 -3.79
N LEU A 458 11.09 37.56 -3.90
CA LEU A 458 11.05 36.11 -3.91
C LEU A 458 11.93 35.42 -4.96
N PRO A 459 11.94 35.81 -6.24
CA PRO A 459 12.77 35.13 -7.25
C PRO A 459 14.27 35.23 -6.97
N ALA A 460 14.72 36.36 -6.38
CA ALA A 460 16.13 36.53 -6.01
C ALA A 460 16.48 35.70 -4.78
N LEU A 461 15.58 35.68 -3.78
CA LEU A 461 15.72 34.87 -2.58
C LEU A 461 15.75 33.37 -2.93
N ASP A 462 14.80 32.88 -3.70
CA ASP A 462 14.70 31.49 -4.09
C ASP A 462 15.93 31.02 -4.89
N ASN A 463 16.44 31.86 -5.80
CA ASN A 463 17.69 31.59 -6.51
C ASN A 463 18.92 31.55 -5.59
N GLN A 464 19.00 32.45 -4.61
CA GLN A 464 20.09 32.45 -3.63
C GLN A 464 20.07 31.18 -2.81
N LEU A 465 18.92 30.80 -2.26
CA LEU A 465 18.75 29.57 -1.48
C LEU A 465 19.05 28.32 -2.31
N THR A 466 18.62 28.28 -3.58
CA THR A 466 18.96 27.19 -4.50
C THR A 466 20.47 27.01 -4.65
N GLN A 467 21.22 28.10 -4.74
CA GLN A 467 22.68 28.05 -4.83
C GLN A 467 23.35 27.67 -3.50
N GLU A 468 22.83 28.16 -2.40
CA GLU A 468 23.40 27.92 -1.06
C GLU A 468 23.20 26.49 -0.59
N TYR A 469 22.03 25.90 -0.87
CA TYR A 469 21.64 24.55 -0.45
C TYR A 469 21.79 23.49 -1.55
N ASP A 470 22.27 23.86 -2.76
CA ASP A 470 22.60 22.97 -3.89
C ASP A 470 21.42 22.11 -4.36
N PHE A 471 20.28 22.74 -4.75
CA PHE A 471 19.08 22.08 -5.29
C PHE A 471 18.53 22.71 -6.58
#